data_609c78b7fc331feabcf126e00274598f
#
_entry.id   609c78b7fc331feabcf126e00274598f
#
_cell.length_a   1.000
_cell.length_b   1.000
_cell.length_c   1.000
_cell.angle_alpha   90.00
_cell.angle_beta   90.00
_cell.angle_gamma   90.00
#
_symmetry.space_group_name_H-M   'P 1'
#
loop_
_entity.id
_entity.type
_entity.pdbx_description
1 polymer ?
#
loop_
_entity_poly.entity_id
_entity_poly.type
_entity_poly.pdbx_seq_one_letter_code
_entity_poly.pdbx_strand_id
1 'polypeptide(L)'
;MTKKLAALIWLRFKLFTVNKSILFEIVSPFIFAYFYKYLYSLQKISTQNSDFLGFLIPFSLSIGISIPIIAILSEEQEKNSLSALMLSGVHYFEYLISLAIVSLFFALCIIIIIPLILNSKVSILNFNYFFSSTFMAISVCLISLIAGLLAKTQVIGQVISLPVVAITSFLPMLATINNTCKAIVNYSFISLFYKYIQEPNLALGNNSKSLVIVLLWIALLITITYLIIQIYRKDLFNYDWH
;
A
#
# COMPACT_ATOMS: atom_id res chain seq x y z
N MET A 1 20.66 15.27 9.05
CA MET A 1 19.68 14.48 8.30
C MET A 1 19.46 13.10 8.88
N THR A 2 20.44 12.23 8.97
CA THR A 2 20.28 10.82 9.41
C THR A 2 19.67 10.62 10.79
N LYS A 3 20.08 11.40 11.82
CA LYS A 3 19.56 11.27 13.20
C LYS A 3 18.08 11.68 13.29
N LYS A 4 17.64 12.74 12.59
CA LYS A 4 16.25 13.19 12.54
C LYS A 4 15.35 12.15 11.87
N LEU A 5 15.78 11.62 10.73
CA LEU A 5 15.03 10.58 10.01
C LEU A 5 14.90 9.30 10.85
N ALA A 6 15.96 8.86 11.52
CA ALA A 6 15.91 7.70 12.41
C ALA A 6 14.92 7.90 13.58
N ALA A 7 14.89 9.09 14.20
CA ALA A 7 13.94 9.42 15.25
C ALA A 7 12.49 9.43 14.73
N LEU A 8 12.26 9.92 13.49
CA LEU A 8 10.94 9.90 12.86
C LEU A 8 10.48 8.48 12.54
N ILE A 9 11.37 7.63 12.00
CA ILE A 9 11.07 6.22 11.75
C ILE A 9 10.69 5.52 13.05
N TRP A 10 11.45 5.74 14.13
CA TRP A 10 11.14 5.18 15.43
C TRP A 10 9.78 5.66 15.97
N LEU A 11 9.48 6.95 15.84
CA LEU A 11 8.19 7.51 16.22
C LEU A 11 7.04 6.85 15.43
N ARG A 12 7.20 6.70 14.11
CA ARG A 12 6.22 6.04 13.25
C ARG A 12 6.03 4.59 13.63
N PHE A 13 7.11 3.85 13.82
CA PHE A 13 7.05 2.46 14.25
C PHE A 13 6.28 2.32 15.57
N LYS A 14 6.54 3.22 16.53
CA LYS A 14 5.81 3.26 17.80
C LYS A 14 4.32 3.57 17.59
N LEU A 15 3.96 4.51 16.71
CA LEU A 15 2.56 4.80 16.38
C LEU A 15 1.85 3.59 15.78
N PHE A 16 2.48 2.88 14.86
CA PHE A 16 1.93 1.67 14.24
C PHE A 16 1.72 0.52 15.23
N THR A 17 2.54 0.42 16.26
CA THR A 17 2.47 -0.67 17.24
C THR A 17 1.67 -0.36 18.50
N VAL A 18 1.58 0.91 18.91
CA VAL A 18 0.90 1.32 20.16
C VAL A 18 -0.54 1.77 19.92
N ASN A 19 -0.85 2.36 18.76
CA ASN A 19 -2.20 2.76 18.44
C ASN A 19 -3.05 1.52 18.11
N LYS A 20 -4.02 1.22 18.98
CA LYS A 20 -4.85 0.01 18.89
C LYS A 20 -5.63 -0.08 17.58
N SER A 21 -6.11 1.05 17.04
CA SER A 21 -6.84 1.07 15.77
C SER A 21 -5.93 0.69 14.60
N ILE A 22 -4.77 1.32 14.51
CA ILE A 22 -3.78 1.07 13.47
C ILE A 22 -3.24 -0.36 13.57
N LEU A 23 -2.97 -0.83 14.79
CA LEU A 23 -2.51 -2.20 15.02
C LEU A 23 -3.56 -3.22 14.56
N PHE A 24 -4.84 -2.97 14.81
CA PHE A 24 -5.92 -3.82 14.33
C PHE A 24 -5.96 -3.85 12.79
N GLU A 25 -5.77 -2.72 12.12
CA GLU A 25 -5.73 -2.64 10.65
C GLU A 25 -4.56 -3.45 10.06
N ILE A 26 -3.39 -3.42 10.72
CA ILE A 26 -2.21 -4.21 10.30
C ILE A 26 -2.39 -5.70 10.56
N VAL A 27 -3.06 -6.07 11.64
CA VAL A 27 -3.27 -7.48 12.01
C VAL A 27 -4.44 -8.10 11.25
N SER A 28 -5.45 -7.32 10.88
CA SER A 28 -6.65 -7.79 10.20
C SER A 28 -6.40 -8.60 8.92
N PRO A 29 -5.42 -8.28 8.05
CA PRO A 29 -5.10 -9.08 6.87
C PRO A 29 -4.72 -10.53 7.21
N PHE A 30 -4.01 -10.75 8.31
CA PHE A 30 -3.62 -12.09 8.75
C PHE A 30 -4.81 -12.87 9.28
N ILE A 31 -5.72 -12.21 10.00
CA ILE A 31 -6.98 -12.80 10.46
C ILE A 31 -7.83 -13.20 9.27
N PHE A 32 -7.98 -12.32 8.27
CA PHE A 32 -8.70 -12.63 7.03
C PHE A 32 -8.06 -13.79 6.26
N ALA A 33 -6.73 -13.83 6.14
CA ALA A 33 -6.04 -14.94 5.48
C ALA A 33 -6.31 -16.28 6.18
N TYR A 34 -6.30 -16.32 7.51
CA TYR A 34 -6.60 -17.50 8.27
C TYR A 34 -8.06 -17.92 8.14
N PHE A 35 -9.00 -16.96 8.21
CA PHE A 35 -10.43 -17.20 8.04
C PHE A 35 -10.74 -17.75 6.65
N TYR A 36 -10.18 -17.18 5.60
CA TYR A 36 -10.34 -17.69 4.24
C TYR A 36 -9.75 -19.09 4.08
N LYS A 37 -8.57 -19.36 4.63
CA LYS A 37 -8.01 -20.72 4.64
C LYS A 37 -8.98 -21.72 5.26
N TYR A 38 -9.59 -21.38 6.37
CA TYR A 38 -10.58 -22.21 7.05
C TYR A 38 -11.81 -22.47 6.17
N LEU A 39 -12.40 -21.42 5.56
CA LEU A 39 -13.55 -21.55 4.67
C LEU A 39 -13.26 -22.48 3.47
N TYR A 40 -12.10 -22.32 2.84
CA TYR A 40 -11.71 -23.17 1.70
C TYR A 40 -11.47 -24.61 2.10
N SER A 41 -10.96 -24.84 3.32
CA SER A 41 -10.80 -26.20 3.84
C SER A 41 -12.13 -26.91 4.03
N LEU A 42 -13.18 -26.19 4.46
CA LEU A 42 -14.55 -26.73 4.58
C LEU A 42 -15.15 -27.10 3.21
N GLN A 43 -14.85 -26.34 2.18
CA GLN A 43 -15.34 -26.59 0.82
C GLN A 43 -14.49 -27.61 0.06
N LYS A 44 -13.44 -28.20 0.68
CA LYS A 44 -12.47 -29.10 0.04
C LYS A 44 -11.81 -28.49 -1.22
N ILE A 45 -11.79 -27.17 -1.33
CA ILE A 45 -11.11 -26.46 -2.42
C ILE A 45 -9.64 -26.24 -2.00
N SER A 46 -8.73 -26.53 -2.93
CA SER A 46 -7.30 -26.30 -2.63
C SER A 46 -7.00 -24.81 -2.50
N THR A 47 -6.50 -24.37 -1.35
CA THR A 47 -6.01 -23.00 -1.12
C THR A 47 -4.74 -22.67 -1.91
N GLN A 48 -4.22 -23.65 -2.66
CA GLN A 48 -2.98 -23.55 -3.43
C GLN A 48 -3.16 -22.90 -4.81
N ASN A 49 -4.37 -22.42 -5.15
CA ASN A 49 -4.63 -21.76 -6.42
C ASN A 49 -3.99 -20.37 -6.45
N SER A 50 -3.29 -20.08 -7.55
CA SER A 50 -2.69 -18.77 -7.82
C SER A 50 -3.72 -17.62 -7.78
N ASP A 51 -4.94 -17.88 -8.26
CA ASP A 51 -6.03 -16.89 -8.32
C ASP A 51 -6.40 -16.35 -6.93
N PHE A 52 -6.34 -17.21 -5.92
CA PHE A 52 -6.63 -16.82 -4.55
C PHE A 52 -5.56 -15.88 -3.97
N LEU A 53 -4.28 -16.16 -4.22
CA LEU A 53 -3.20 -15.23 -3.89
C LEU A 53 -3.35 -13.91 -4.65
N GLY A 54 -3.82 -13.98 -5.91
CA GLY A 54 -4.07 -12.83 -6.76
C GLY A 54 -5.10 -11.85 -6.21
N PHE A 55 -6.04 -12.31 -5.40
CA PHE A 55 -6.98 -11.46 -4.67
C PHE A 55 -6.46 -11.07 -3.27
N LEU A 56 -5.99 -12.05 -2.51
CA LEU A 56 -5.70 -11.85 -1.09
C LEU A 56 -4.51 -10.92 -0.84
N ILE A 57 -3.46 -10.96 -1.68
CA ILE A 57 -2.30 -10.08 -1.51
C ILE A 57 -2.66 -8.60 -1.76
N PRO A 58 -3.30 -8.21 -2.90
CA PRO A 58 -3.77 -6.84 -3.10
C PRO A 58 -4.71 -6.35 -1.99
N PHE A 59 -5.65 -7.19 -1.58
CA PHE A 59 -6.59 -6.88 -0.49
C PHE A 59 -5.86 -6.62 0.83
N SER A 60 -4.94 -7.48 1.19
CA SER A 60 -4.17 -7.39 2.42
C SER A 60 -3.22 -6.20 2.45
N LEU A 61 -2.56 -5.91 1.33
CA LEU A 61 -1.71 -4.72 1.19
C LEU A 61 -2.56 -3.44 1.29
N SER A 62 -3.75 -3.43 0.69
CA SER A 62 -4.63 -2.27 0.74
C SER A 62 -5.10 -1.97 2.16
N ILE A 63 -5.53 -2.97 2.92
CA ILE A 63 -5.98 -2.79 4.30
C ILE A 63 -4.79 -2.48 5.22
N GLY A 64 -3.74 -3.28 5.16
CA GLY A 64 -2.62 -3.18 6.09
C GLY A 64 -1.68 -1.99 5.85
N ILE A 65 -1.76 -1.34 4.68
CA ILE A 65 -0.92 -0.19 4.33
C ILE A 65 -1.76 1.06 4.11
N SER A 66 -2.80 0.99 3.24
CA SER A 66 -3.51 2.20 2.81
C SER A 66 -4.28 2.82 3.95
N ILE A 67 -5.05 2.03 4.72
CA ILE A 67 -5.86 2.57 5.80
C ILE A 67 -4.99 3.20 6.89
N PRO A 68 -3.94 2.54 7.42
CA PRO A 68 -3.05 3.15 8.40
C PRO A 68 -2.38 4.44 7.93
N ILE A 69 -1.87 4.49 6.70
CA ILE A 69 -1.23 5.69 6.16
C ILE A 69 -2.22 6.85 6.10
N ILE A 70 -3.40 6.61 5.52
CA ILE A 70 -4.45 7.63 5.36
C ILE A 70 -4.93 8.11 6.74
N ALA A 71 -5.16 7.17 7.67
CA ALA A 71 -5.59 7.49 9.03
C ALA A 71 -4.59 8.37 9.77
N ILE A 72 -3.29 8.02 9.75
CA ILE A 72 -2.25 8.80 10.41
C ILE A 72 -2.14 10.20 9.80
N LEU A 73 -2.09 10.29 8.47
CA LEU A 73 -1.94 11.57 7.80
C LEU A 73 -3.14 12.50 8.04
N SER A 74 -4.36 11.97 7.93
CA SER A 74 -5.57 12.76 8.16
C SER A 74 -5.73 13.18 9.62
N GLU A 75 -5.39 12.31 10.57
CA GLU A 75 -5.40 12.64 12.00
C GLU A 75 -4.39 13.75 12.34
N GLU A 76 -3.18 13.67 11.78
CA GLU A 76 -2.14 14.66 12.03
C GLU A 76 -2.44 16.01 11.37
N GLN A 77 -3.13 16.03 10.24
CA GLN A 77 -3.63 17.26 9.62
C GLN A 77 -4.75 17.88 10.47
N GLU A 78 -5.73 17.10 10.89
CA GLU A 78 -6.85 17.58 11.71
C GLU A 78 -6.37 18.18 13.05
N LYS A 79 -5.37 17.54 13.68
CA LYS A 79 -4.79 18.01 14.95
C LYS A 79 -3.72 19.10 14.79
N ASN A 80 -3.45 19.55 13.56
CA ASN A 80 -2.35 20.49 13.26
C ASN A 80 -0.96 20.02 13.74
N SER A 81 -0.81 18.75 14.10
CA SER A 81 0.47 18.20 14.57
C SER A 81 1.50 18.11 13.44
N LEU A 82 1.05 17.95 12.20
CA LEU A 82 1.90 18.01 11.02
C LEU A 82 2.58 19.39 10.89
N SER A 83 1.81 20.47 11.04
CA SER A 83 2.33 21.85 11.02
C SER A 83 3.32 22.11 12.17
N ALA A 84 3.03 21.61 13.37
CA ALA A 84 3.94 21.72 14.52
C ALA A 84 5.27 20.99 14.28
N LEU A 85 5.25 19.81 13.65
CA LEU A 85 6.45 19.06 13.24
C LEU A 85 7.28 19.85 12.21
N MET A 86 6.63 20.50 11.23
CA MET A 86 7.32 21.32 10.25
C MET A 86 7.99 22.54 10.89
N LEU A 87 7.30 23.21 11.83
CA LEU A 87 7.86 24.34 12.60
C LEU A 87 9.06 23.93 13.48
N SER A 88 9.13 22.67 13.91
CA SER A 88 10.29 22.13 14.64
C SER A 88 11.50 21.82 13.75
N GLY A 89 11.43 22.16 12.45
CA GLY A 89 12.52 21.99 11.48
C GLY A 89 12.60 20.61 10.83
N VAL A 90 11.50 19.84 10.84
CA VAL A 90 11.37 18.60 10.07
C VAL A 90 10.92 18.96 8.64
N HIS A 91 11.57 18.39 7.63
CA HIS A 91 11.15 18.57 6.25
C HIS A 91 10.01 17.61 5.88
N TYR A 92 9.06 18.07 5.06
CA TYR A 92 7.94 17.24 4.55
C TYR A 92 8.42 15.91 3.94
N PHE A 93 9.52 15.93 3.21
CA PHE A 93 10.09 14.72 2.63
C PHE A 93 10.60 13.73 3.69
N GLU A 94 11.27 14.21 4.73
CA GLU A 94 11.75 13.36 5.82
C GLU A 94 10.57 12.69 6.54
N TYR A 95 9.50 13.44 6.72
CA TYR A 95 8.27 12.97 7.30
C TYR A 95 7.60 11.86 6.46
N LEU A 96 7.34 12.12 5.16
CA LEU A 96 6.68 11.15 4.27
C LEU A 96 7.54 9.91 4.03
N ILE A 97 8.85 10.07 3.88
CA ILE A 97 9.78 8.96 3.75
C ILE A 97 9.77 8.08 5.01
N SER A 98 9.73 8.68 6.20
CA SER A 98 9.66 7.91 7.45
C SER A 98 8.40 7.06 7.54
N LEU A 99 7.25 7.62 7.11
CA LEU A 99 5.98 6.91 7.06
C LEU A 99 6.00 5.79 6.01
N ALA A 100 6.53 6.08 4.81
CA ALA A 100 6.66 5.10 3.75
C ALA A 100 7.56 3.91 4.14
N ILE A 101 8.71 4.17 4.79
CA ILE A 101 9.63 3.10 5.21
C ILE A 101 8.95 2.16 6.20
N VAL A 102 8.25 2.69 7.21
CA VAL A 102 7.56 1.86 8.21
C VAL A 102 6.42 1.08 7.57
N SER A 103 5.64 1.72 6.71
CA SER A 103 4.54 1.05 6.01
C SER A 103 5.02 -0.05 5.06
N LEU A 104 6.13 0.17 4.35
CA LEU A 104 6.75 -0.85 3.49
C LEU A 104 7.34 -2.00 4.29
N PHE A 105 7.84 -1.76 5.51
CA PHE A 105 8.25 -2.83 6.41
C PHE A 105 7.06 -3.76 6.74
N PHE A 106 5.91 -3.21 7.12
CA PHE A 106 4.70 -4.01 7.35
C PHE A 106 4.18 -4.68 6.07
N ALA A 107 4.32 -4.02 4.92
CA ALA A 107 4.02 -4.62 3.62
C ALA A 107 4.84 -5.89 3.35
N LEU A 108 6.14 -5.85 3.62
CA LEU A 108 7.01 -7.02 3.49
C LEU A 108 6.58 -8.15 4.42
N CYS A 109 6.18 -7.83 5.66
CA CYS A 109 5.61 -8.84 6.56
C CYS A 109 4.34 -9.49 5.96
N ILE A 110 3.44 -8.71 5.38
CA ILE A 110 2.22 -9.20 4.71
C ILE A 110 2.59 -10.12 3.53
N ILE A 111 3.50 -9.68 2.66
CA ILE A 111 3.94 -10.43 1.47
C ILE A 111 4.57 -11.78 1.84
N ILE A 112 5.27 -11.85 2.96
CA ILE A 112 5.93 -13.09 3.43
C ILE A 112 4.95 -14.00 4.19
N ILE A 113 4.19 -13.44 5.13
CA ILE A 113 3.41 -14.24 6.09
C ILE A 113 2.13 -14.81 5.45
N ILE A 114 1.46 -14.05 4.57
CA ILE A 114 0.19 -14.53 3.98
C ILE A 114 0.35 -15.81 3.17
N PRO A 115 1.32 -15.94 2.25
CA PRO A 115 1.52 -17.20 1.54
C PRO A 115 1.87 -18.36 2.47
N LEU A 116 2.58 -18.10 3.57
CA LEU A 116 2.88 -19.12 4.59
C LEU A 116 1.62 -19.59 5.32
N ILE A 117 0.72 -18.68 5.70
CA ILE A 117 -0.59 -19.02 6.29
C ILE A 117 -1.38 -19.91 5.33
N LEU A 118 -1.39 -19.59 4.04
CA LEU A 118 -2.14 -20.32 3.03
C LEU A 118 -1.53 -21.69 2.64
N ASN A 119 -0.33 -22.01 3.10
CA ASN A 119 0.46 -23.15 2.65
C ASN A 119 0.62 -23.19 1.11
N SER A 120 0.86 -22.01 0.51
CA SER A 120 1.05 -21.88 -0.93
C SER A 120 2.24 -22.72 -1.40
N LYS A 121 2.14 -23.27 -2.62
CA LYS A 121 3.24 -24.07 -3.17
C LYS A 121 4.52 -23.24 -3.24
N VAL A 122 5.63 -23.81 -2.80
CA VAL A 122 6.97 -23.16 -2.84
C VAL A 122 7.33 -22.69 -4.26
N SER A 123 6.84 -23.38 -5.29
CA SER A 123 7.04 -23.00 -6.69
C SER A 123 6.43 -21.64 -7.06
N ILE A 124 5.45 -21.15 -6.28
CA ILE A 124 4.83 -19.83 -6.49
C ILE A 124 5.66 -18.75 -5.76
N LEU A 125 6.40 -19.08 -4.71
CA LEU A 125 7.20 -18.13 -3.92
C LEU A 125 8.59 -17.90 -4.53
N ASN A 126 8.62 -17.56 -5.81
CA ASN A 126 9.85 -17.27 -6.54
C ASN A 126 10.29 -15.80 -6.35
N PHE A 127 11.53 -15.48 -6.73
CA PHE A 127 12.02 -14.10 -6.75
C PHE A 127 11.06 -13.14 -7.47
N ASN A 128 10.43 -13.59 -8.56
CA ASN A 128 9.44 -12.83 -9.32
C ASN A 128 8.20 -12.46 -8.50
N TYR A 129 7.78 -13.32 -7.57
CA TYR A 129 6.70 -13.03 -6.64
C TYR A 129 7.05 -11.86 -5.71
N PHE A 130 8.19 -11.95 -5.04
CA PHE A 130 8.62 -10.89 -4.12
C PHE A 130 8.83 -9.57 -4.86
N PHE A 131 9.42 -9.62 -6.03
CA PHE A 131 9.67 -8.46 -6.86
C PHE A 131 8.34 -7.78 -7.28
N SER A 132 7.41 -8.52 -7.87
CA SER A 132 6.13 -7.97 -8.33
C SER A 132 5.25 -7.45 -7.18
N SER A 133 5.21 -8.18 -6.06
CA SER A 133 4.46 -7.79 -4.86
C SER A 133 5.04 -6.53 -4.21
N THR A 134 6.37 -6.39 -4.18
CA THR A 134 7.04 -5.21 -3.63
C THR A 134 6.76 -3.96 -4.46
N PHE A 135 6.81 -4.05 -5.79
CA PHE A 135 6.47 -2.93 -6.67
C PHE A 135 5.01 -2.51 -6.52
N MET A 136 4.11 -3.48 -6.37
CA MET A 136 2.71 -3.21 -6.04
C MET A 136 2.58 -2.51 -4.69
N ALA A 137 3.27 -2.98 -3.65
CA ALA A 137 3.24 -2.37 -2.32
C ALA A 137 3.75 -0.92 -2.33
N ILE A 138 4.80 -0.62 -3.10
CA ILE A 138 5.31 0.75 -3.29
C ILE A 138 4.23 1.62 -3.94
N SER A 139 3.56 1.13 -4.98
CA SER A 139 2.51 1.89 -5.67
C SER A 139 1.32 2.15 -4.75
N VAL A 140 0.88 1.15 -3.98
CA VAL A 140 -0.20 1.27 -2.99
C VAL A 140 0.19 2.28 -1.90
N CYS A 141 1.42 2.23 -1.40
CA CYS A 141 1.93 3.18 -0.42
C CYS A 141 1.89 4.63 -0.96
N LEU A 142 2.35 4.88 -2.18
CA LEU A 142 2.32 6.21 -2.80
C LEU A 142 0.89 6.74 -3.01
N ILE A 143 -0.03 5.89 -3.49
CA ILE A 143 -1.45 6.25 -3.63
C ILE A 143 -2.03 6.63 -2.26
N SER A 144 -1.70 5.87 -1.22
CA SER A 144 -2.18 6.12 0.14
C SER A 144 -1.61 7.40 0.74
N LEU A 145 -0.35 7.73 0.44
CA LEU A 145 0.25 9.01 0.83
C LEU A 145 -0.47 10.19 0.17
N ILE A 146 -0.76 10.09 -1.14
CA ILE A 146 -1.53 11.11 -1.87
C ILE A 146 -2.91 11.27 -1.27
N ALA A 147 -3.63 10.16 -1.07
CA ALA A 147 -4.98 10.15 -0.50
C ALA A 147 -5.01 10.75 0.92
N GLY A 148 -4.03 10.37 1.75
CA GLY A 148 -3.90 10.90 3.11
C GLY A 148 -3.56 12.38 3.15
N LEU A 149 -2.71 12.86 2.25
CA LEU A 149 -2.41 14.30 2.12
C LEU A 149 -3.64 15.12 1.71
N LEU A 150 -4.52 14.57 0.87
CA LEU A 150 -5.75 15.25 0.46
C LEU A 150 -6.84 15.23 1.53
N ALA A 151 -6.74 14.35 2.52
CA ALA A 151 -7.74 14.20 3.59
C ALA A 151 -7.46 15.17 4.74
N LYS A 152 -8.17 16.29 4.77
CA LYS A 152 -8.00 17.33 5.81
C LYS A 152 -8.50 16.91 7.20
N THR A 153 -9.39 15.92 7.30
CA THR A 153 -9.94 15.42 8.56
C THR A 153 -9.94 13.90 8.58
N GLN A 154 -9.96 13.32 9.77
CA GLN A 154 -9.98 11.86 9.95
C GLN A 154 -11.20 11.22 9.31
N VAL A 155 -12.37 11.88 9.36
CA VAL A 155 -13.61 11.41 8.72
C VAL A 155 -13.44 11.36 7.19
N ILE A 156 -12.88 12.41 6.60
CA ILE A 156 -12.59 12.45 5.15
C ILE A 156 -11.57 11.37 4.79
N GLY A 157 -10.55 11.15 5.62
CA GLY A 157 -9.57 10.09 5.44
C GLY A 157 -10.20 8.70 5.36
N GLN A 158 -11.12 8.39 6.27
CA GLN A 158 -11.87 7.13 6.25
C GLN A 158 -12.71 6.97 4.98
N VAL A 159 -13.40 8.02 4.54
CA VAL A 159 -14.20 7.99 3.30
C VAL A 159 -13.30 7.77 2.07
N ILE A 160 -12.16 8.45 1.98
CA ILE A 160 -11.22 8.32 0.84
C ILE A 160 -10.51 6.96 0.86
N SER A 161 -10.31 6.34 2.01
CA SER A 161 -9.66 5.03 2.09
C SER A 161 -10.50 3.92 1.43
N LEU A 162 -11.83 4.00 1.47
CA LEU A 162 -12.74 3.00 0.90
C LEU A 162 -12.52 2.79 -0.61
N PRO A 163 -12.57 3.84 -1.49
CA PRO A 163 -12.31 3.65 -2.90
C PRO A 163 -10.86 3.20 -3.19
N VAL A 164 -9.88 3.62 -2.41
CA VAL A 164 -8.50 3.15 -2.56
C VAL A 164 -8.42 1.64 -2.32
N VAL A 165 -9.00 1.16 -1.22
CA VAL A 165 -9.08 -0.28 -0.91
C VAL A 165 -9.89 -1.02 -1.97
N ALA A 166 -11.04 -0.49 -2.38
CA ALA A 166 -11.90 -1.13 -3.36
C ALA A 166 -11.20 -1.31 -4.72
N ILE A 167 -10.58 -0.26 -5.25
CA ILE A 167 -9.89 -0.33 -6.53
C ILE A 167 -8.70 -1.30 -6.48
N THR A 168 -7.87 -1.19 -5.46
CA THR A 168 -6.67 -2.03 -5.35
C THR A 168 -6.99 -3.50 -5.13
N SER A 169 -8.08 -3.81 -4.42
CA SER A 169 -8.46 -5.18 -4.05
C SER A 169 -9.33 -5.85 -5.09
N PHE A 170 -10.40 -5.18 -5.54
CA PHE A 170 -11.40 -5.81 -6.41
C PHE A 170 -11.06 -5.72 -7.88
N LEU A 171 -10.26 -4.74 -8.32
CA LEU A 171 -9.91 -4.60 -9.72
C LEU A 171 -9.19 -5.86 -10.28
N PRO A 172 -8.21 -6.48 -9.60
CA PRO A 172 -7.60 -7.74 -10.05
C PRO A 172 -8.60 -8.89 -10.11
N MET A 173 -9.54 -8.96 -9.16
CA MET A 173 -10.58 -9.99 -9.14
C MET A 173 -11.56 -9.82 -10.31
N LEU A 174 -12.03 -8.62 -10.58
CA LEU A 174 -12.93 -8.33 -11.69
C LEU A 174 -12.27 -8.58 -13.05
N ALA A 175 -10.96 -8.45 -13.15
CA ALA A 175 -10.20 -8.74 -14.36
C ALA A 175 -10.20 -10.22 -14.76
N THR A 176 -10.51 -11.14 -13.84
CA THR A 176 -10.70 -12.56 -14.16
C THR A 176 -12.03 -12.85 -14.84
N ILE A 177 -13.04 -11.98 -14.65
CA ILE A 177 -14.41 -12.16 -15.10
C ILE A 177 -14.70 -11.31 -16.35
N ASN A 178 -14.13 -10.10 -16.43
CA ASN A 178 -14.47 -9.12 -17.46
C ASN A 178 -13.24 -8.65 -18.25
N ASN A 179 -13.31 -8.76 -19.59
CA ASN A 179 -12.24 -8.34 -20.49
C ASN A 179 -11.91 -6.85 -20.42
N THR A 180 -12.89 -5.98 -20.12
CA THR A 180 -12.66 -4.54 -19.97
C THR A 180 -11.82 -4.27 -18.70
N CYS A 181 -12.16 -4.92 -17.58
CA CYS A 181 -11.38 -4.84 -16.36
C CYS A 181 -9.97 -5.41 -16.55
N LYS A 182 -9.84 -6.49 -17.32
CA LYS A 182 -8.53 -7.06 -17.69
C LYS A 182 -7.66 -6.07 -18.45
N ALA A 183 -8.24 -5.32 -19.39
CA ALA A 183 -7.52 -4.27 -20.11
C ALA A 183 -7.05 -3.16 -19.16
N ILE A 184 -7.90 -2.69 -18.24
CA ILE A 184 -7.55 -1.68 -17.25
C ILE A 184 -6.41 -2.16 -16.33
N VAL A 185 -6.49 -3.39 -15.82
CA VAL A 185 -5.45 -3.97 -14.97
C VAL A 185 -4.11 -4.07 -15.69
N ASN A 186 -4.11 -4.46 -16.96
CA ASN A 186 -2.89 -4.59 -17.75
C ASN A 186 -2.13 -3.25 -17.91
N TYR A 187 -2.82 -2.11 -17.82
CA TYR A 187 -2.23 -0.76 -17.88
C TYR A 187 -2.15 -0.07 -16.51
N SER A 188 -2.48 -0.75 -15.42
CA SER A 188 -2.45 -0.21 -14.07
C SER A 188 -1.15 -0.53 -13.33
N PHE A 189 -0.98 0.07 -12.14
CA PHE A 189 0.12 -0.21 -11.23
C PHE A 189 0.12 -1.66 -10.68
N ILE A 190 -0.96 -2.41 -10.86
CA ILE A 190 -1.11 -3.81 -10.43
C ILE A 190 -0.66 -4.78 -11.55
N SER A 191 -0.44 -4.29 -12.76
CA SER A 191 -0.24 -5.11 -13.96
C SER A 191 0.87 -6.16 -13.84
N LEU A 192 1.99 -5.82 -13.19
CA LEU A 192 3.12 -6.73 -13.01
C LEU A 192 2.75 -7.91 -12.09
N PHE A 193 2.09 -7.64 -10.98
CA PHE A 193 1.64 -8.65 -10.04
C PHE A 193 0.53 -9.53 -10.65
N TYR A 194 -0.44 -8.91 -11.32
CA TYR A 194 -1.53 -9.63 -11.98
C TYR A 194 -1.03 -10.62 -13.05
N LYS A 195 -0.09 -10.20 -13.89
CA LYS A 195 0.51 -11.10 -14.90
C LYS A 195 1.33 -12.22 -14.26
N TYR A 196 2.06 -11.90 -13.18
CA TYR A 196 2.78 -12.92 -12.44
C TYR A 196 1.85 -14.02 -11.90
N ILE A 197 0.70 -13.64 -11.36
CA ILE A 197 -0.29 -14.60 -10.84
C ILE A 197 -0.85 -15.49 -11.96
N GLN A 198 -1.07 -14.95 -13.17
CA GLN A 198 -1.55 -15.72 -14.31
C GLN A 198 -0.49 -16.70 -14.85
N GLU A 199 0.76 -16.29 -14.87
CA GLU A 199 1.87 -17.03 -15.47
C GLU A 199 3.12 -17.01 -14.56
N PRO A 200 3.13 -17.80 -13.44
CA PRO A 200 4.22 -17.73 -12.45
C PRO A 200 5.60 -18.15 -12.96
N ASN A 201 5.63 -18.93 -14.05
CA ASN A 201 6.86 -19.46 -14.63
C ASN A 201 7.53 -18.54 -15.66
N LEU A 202 6.87 -17.44 -16.04
CA LEU A 202 7.47 -16.50 -17.00
C LEU A 202 8.60 -15.69 -16.33
N ALA A 203 9.75 -15.68 -16.99
CA ALA A 203 10.85 -14.82 -16.58
C ALA A 203 10.45 -13.34 -16.66
N LEU A 204 10.94 -12.51 -15.74
CA LEU A 204 10.70 -11.06 -15.71
C LEU A 204 10.98 -10.37 -17.06
N GLY A 205 11.93 -10.90 -17.84
CA GLY A 205 12.27 -10.39 -19.18
C GLY A 205 11.11 -10.45 -20.19
N ASN A 206 10.26 -11.47 -20.11
CA ASN A 206 9.10 -11.60 -21.00
C ASN A 206 7.94 -10.65 -20.59
N ASN A 207 7.97 -10.14 -19.36
CA ASN A 207 7.01 -9.18 -18.81
C ASN A 207 7.51 -7.73 -18.83
N SER A 208 8.50 -7.42 -19.68
CA SER A 208 9.12 -6.09 -19.77
C SER A 208 8.10 -4.95 -19.93
N LYS A 209 7.05 -5.15 -20.73
CA LYS A 209 5.97 -4.16 -20.91
C LYS A 209 5.25 -3.82 -19.60
N SER A 210 4.88 -4.81 -18.78
CA SER A 210 4.21 -4.56 -17.51
C SER A 210 5.14 -3.93 -16.47
N LEU A 211 6.43 -4.27 -16.50
CA LEU A 211 7.43 -3.64 -15.66
C LEU A 211 7.58 -2.15 -16.00
N VAL A 212 7.68 -1.81 -17.28
CA VAL A 212 7.72 -0.41 -17.73
C VAL A 212 6.48 0.36 -17.30
N ILE A 213 5.27 -0.24 -17.45
CA ILE A 213 4.02 0.38 -17.03
C ILE A 213 4.03 0.68 -15.52
N VAL A 214 4.44 -0.26 -14.68
CA VAL A 214 4.49 -0.05 -13.23
C VAL A 214 5.53 1.00 -12.84
N LEU A 215 6.69 1.02 -13.48
CA LEU A 215 7.70 2.07 -13.26
C LEU A 215 7.19 3.46 -13.66
N LEU A 216 6.47 3.57 -14.78
CA LEU A 216 5.82 4.81 -15.18
C LEU A 216 4.77 5.27 -14.17
N TRP A 217 3.96 4.34 -13.63
CA TRP A 217 3.02 4.66 -12.56
C TRP A 217 3.72 5.16 -11.30
N ILE A 218 4.79 4.49 -10.85
CA ILE A 218 5.56 4.91 -9.68
C ILE A 218 6.16 6.32 -9.91
N ALA A 219 6.75 6.58 -11.07
CA ALA A 219 7.28 7.89 -11.40
C ALA A 219 6.19 8.97 -11.39
N LEU A 220 5.02 8.68 -11.97
CA LEU A 220 3.86 9.57 -11.97
C LEU A 220 3.36 9.84 -10.54
N LEU A 221 3.23 8.81 -9.70
CA LEU A 221 2.79 8.96 -8.31
C LEU A 221 3.79 9.77 -7.48
N ILE A 222 5.10 9.59 -7.68
CA ILE A 222 6.13 10.39 -7.03
C ILE A 222 6.02 11.85 -7.45
N THR A 223 5.82 12.13 -8.74
CA THR A 223 5.67 13.52 -9.21
C THR A 223 4.42 14.18 -8.65
N ILE A 224 3.28 13.47 -8.60
CA ILE A 224 2.04 13.97 -7.97
C ILE A 224 2.27 14.27 -6.49
N THR A 225 2.89 13.35 -5.75
CA THR A 225 3.21 13.55 -4.34
C THR A 225 4.08 14.78 -4.13
N TYR A 226 5.09 14.97 -4.97
CA TYR A 226 5.96 16.15 -4.95
C TYR A 226 5.19 17.46 -5.19
N LEU A 227 4.31 17.49 -6.20
CA LEU A 227 3.49 18.67 -6.51
C LEU A 227 2.55 19.03 -5.36
N ILE A 228 1.90 18.04 -4.75
CA ILE A 228 1.02 18.25 -3.59
C ILE A 228 1.82 18.87 -2.43
N ILE A 229 3.01 18.36 -2.13
CA ILE A 229 3.88 18.92 -1.09
C ILE A 229 4.23 20.39 -1.38
N GLN A 230 4.51 20.73 -2.62
CA GLN A 230 4.82 22.11 -2.98
C GLN A 230 3.63 23.05 -2.75
N ILE A 231 2.39 22.60 -3.04
CA ILE A 231 1.17 23.37 -2.78
C ILE A 231 1.00 23.60 -1.28
N TYR A 232 1.07 22.53 -0.47
CA TYR A 232 0.96 22.64 0.99
C TYR A 232 2.03 23.55 1.61
N ARG A 233 3.25 23.50 1.08
CA ARG A 233 4.33 24.36 1.55
C ARG A 233 4.04 25.85 1.30
N LYS A 234 3.44 26.20 0.17
CA LYS A 234 3.06 27.59 -0.14
C LYS A 234 1.97 28.09 0.80
N ASP A 235 0.98 27.25 1.11
CA ASP A 235 -0.12 27.61 2.01
C ASP A 235 0.38 27.91 3.43
N LEU A 236 1.34 27.14 3.96
CA LEU A 236 1.94 27.38 5.27
C LEU A 236 2.70 28.72 5.34
N PHE A 237 3.43 29.10 4.30
CA PHE A 237 4.14 30.37 4.25
C PHE A 237 3.21 31.58 4.09
N ASN A 238 2.00 31.41 3.55
CA ASN A 238 1.02 32.49 3.41
C ASN A 238 0.21 32.75 4.70
N TYR A 239 0.20 31.82 5.66
CA TYR A 239 -0.51 31.97 6.95
C TYR A 239 0.26 32.78 8.00
N ASP A 240 1.57 33.00 7.80
CA ASP A 240 2.42 33.70 8.80
C ASP A 240 2.36 35.24 8.72
N TRP A 241 1.44 35.85 7.93
CA TRP A 241 1.37 37.31 7.75
C TRP A 241 -0.04 37.92 7.93
N HIS A 242 -0.93 37.27 8.71
CA HIS A 242 -2.21 37.93 9.11
C HIS A 242 -2.48 37.76 10.62
#